data_5d01886185ab8b85671ad7df6b648116
#
_entry.id   5d01886185ab8b85671ad7df6b648116
#
_cell.length_a   1.000
_cell.length_b   1.000
_cell.length_c   1.000
_cell.angle_alpha   90.00
_cell.angle_beta   90.00
_cell.angle_gamma   90.00
#
_symmetry.space_group_name_H-M   'P 1'
#
loop_
_entity.id
_entity.type
_entity.pdbx_description
1 polymer ?
#
loop_
_entity_poly.entity_id
_entity_poly.type
_entity_poly.pdbx_seq_one_letter_code
_entity_poly.pdbx_strand_id
1 'polypeptide(L)'
;KNNELISIKSLKILPEKNISFSFDKPSWFKFQAGDYVYINCPWISRLQWYPFNIISSTNDNSVLLNIKAEGVWPQKIYNKTISMLSDKNVENLRIRIDGPFGSSSDKILQCENLIIIAEDKGVAKFASVLQDIYHRTKKNQIHSKVKTLNFIWLCSEGNYFEWFKKMLQELEKNYQSV
;
A
#
# COMPACT_ATOMS: atom_id res chain seq x y z
N LYS A 1 -5.69 3.75 -20.30
CA LYS A 1 -4.24 3.73 -19.93
C LYS A 1 -3.71 5.15 -19.99
N ASN A 2 -3.42 5.72 -18.86
CA ASN A 2 -2.75 7.01 -18.81
C ASN A 2 -1.24 6.76 -19.01
N ASN A 3 -0.66 7.30 -20.08
CA ASN A 3 0.76 7.12 -20.41
C ASN A 3 1.68 8.13 -19.69
N GLU A 4 1.12 8.86 -18.71
CA GLU A 4 1.84 9.87 -17.97
C GLU A 4 2.94 9.23 -17.11
N LEU A 5 4.11 9.85 -17.14
CA LEU A 5 5.23 9.49 -16.27
C LEU A 5 5.13 10.25 -14.95
N ILE A 6 4.99 9.51 -13.86
CA ILE A 6 4.86 10.03 -12.51
C ILE A 6 6.21 9.90 -11.79
N SER A 7 6.66 10.98 -11.17
CA SER A 7 7.90 10.98 -10.38
C SER A 7 7.69 10.29 -9.04
N ILE A 8 8.63 9.43 -8.64
CA ILE A 8 8.67 8.86 -7.31
C ILE A 8 9.11 9.95 -6.32
N LYS A 9 8.31 10.17 -5.29
CA LYS A 9 8.56 11.17 -4.25
C LYS A 9 9.45 10.65 -3.14
N SER A 10 9.25 9.40 -2.75
CA SER A 10 9.99 8.76 -1.67
C SER A 10 10.27 7.30 -2.03
N LEU A 11 11.48 6.87 -1.75
CA LEU A 11 11.94 5.49 -1.99
C LEU A 11 12.72 5.03 -0.76
N LYS A 12 12.29 3.91 -0.16
CA LYS A 12 12.93 3.35 1.03
C LYS A 12 13.14 1.85 0.85
N ILE A 13 14.31 1.37 1.23
CA ILE A 13 14.57 -0.07 1.37
C ILE A 13 14.13 -0.46 2.78
N LEU A 14 13.31 -1.48 2.85
CA LEU A 14 12.81 -2.09 4.07
C LEU A 14 13.49 -3.46 4.27
N PRO A 15 13.45 -4.03 5.49
CA PRO A 15 13.97 -5.37 5.75
C PRO A 15 13.41 -6.40 4.77
N GLU A 16 14.15 -7.51 4.60
CA GLU A 16 13.74 -8.67 3.79
C GLU A 16 13.49 -8.37 2.31
N LYS A 17 14.35 -7.55 1.73
CA LYS A 17 14.26 -7.16 0.31
C LYS A 17 12.92 -6.54 -0.07
N ASN A 18 12.33 -5.77 0.83
CA ASN A 18 11.16 -4.97 0.51
C ASN A 18 11.58 -3.56 0.09
N ILE A 19 10.80 -2.98 -0.82
CA ILE A 19 10.90 -1.59 -1.22
C ILE A 19 9.58 -0.91 -0.91
N SER A 20 9.64 0.22 -0.24
CA SER A 20 8.51 1.14 -0.11
C SER A 20 8.75 2.35 -0.98
N PHE A 21 7.80 2.69 -1.83
CA PHE A 21 7.86 3.93 -2.59
C PHE A 21 6.52 4.65 -2.61
N SER A 22 6.59 5.97 -2.67
CA SER A 22 5.42 6.80 -2.78
C SER A 22 5.53 7.77 -3.95
N PHE A 23 4.38 8.19 -4.45
CA PHE A 23 4.24 9.25 -5.43
C PHE A 23 3.06 10.14 -5.06
N ASP A 24 3.07 11.41 -5.49
CA ASP A 24 1.95 12.30 -5.26
C ASP A 24 0.73 11.80 -6.03
N LYS A 25 -0.42 11.80 -5.36
CA LYS A 25 -1.68 11.33 -5.94
C LYS A 25 -2.12 12.29 -7.05
N PRO A 26 -2.12 11.85 -8.32
CA PRO A 26 -2.62 12.70 -9.40
C PRO A 26 -4.09 13.05 -9.21
N SER A 27 -4.53 14.23 -9.64
CA SER A 27 -5.90 14.70 -9.46
C SER A 27 -6.96 13.77 -10.08
N TRP A 28 -6.60 13.09 -11.16
CA TRP A 28 -7.44 12.10 -11.83
C TRP A 28 -7.45 10.72 -11.14
N PHE A 29 -6.47 10.44 -10.26
CA PHE A 29 -6.32 9.12 -9.62
C PHE A 29 -7.16 9.04 -8.34
N LYS A 30 -8.38 8.53 -8.47
CA LYS A 30 -9.30 8.30 -7.35
C LYS A 30 -9.41 6.82 -7.11
N PHE A 31 -9.01 6.35 -5.93
CA PHE A 31 -9.06 4.95 -5.54
C PHE A 31 -9.89 4.76 -4.27
N GLN A 32 -10.31 3.54 -4.03
CA GLN A 32 -10.98 3.10 -2.81
C GLN A 32 -10.05 2.24 -1.97
N ALA A 33 -10.37 2.11 -0.69
CA ALA A 33 -9.60 1.24 0.20
C ALA A 33 -9.61 -0.21 -0.28
N GLY A 34 -8.44 -0.82 -0.38
CA GLY A 34 -8.26 -2.18 -0.90
C GLY A 34 -8.03 -2.28 -2.40
N ASP A 35 -8.04 -1.16 -3.13
CA ASP A 35 -7.71 -1.14 -4.55
C ASP A 35 -6.24 -1.47 -4.80
N TYR A 36 -5.96 -1.89 -6.03
CA TYR A 36 -4.60 -2.12 -6.53
C TYR A 36 -4.36 -1.33 -7.82
N VAL A 37 -3.11 -1.22 -8.17
CA VAL A 37 -2.64 -0.49 -9.35
C VAL A 37 -1.60 -1.32 -10.09
N TYR A 38 -1.62 -1.28 -11.43
CA TYR A 38 -0.51 -1.79 -12.22
C TYR A 38 0.57 -0.73 -12.35
N ILE A 39 1.80 -1.14 -12.11
CA ILE A 39 2.99 -0.31 -12.23
C ILE A 39 3.85 -0.80 -13.40
N ASN A 40 4.29 0.14 -14.21
CA ASN A 40 5.33 -0.05 -15.20
C ASN A 40 6.54 0.82 -14.81
N CYS A 41 7.70 0.21 -14.74
CA CYS A 41 8.98 0.88 -14.54
C CYS A 41 9.75 0.90 -15.87
N PRO A 42 9.72 1.98 -16.66
CA PRO A 42 10.37 2.05 -17.97
C PRO A 42 11.88 1.81 -17.92
N TRP A 43 12.49 2.09 -16.77
CA TRP A 43 13.92 1.86 -16.48
C TRP A 43 14.27 0.38 -16.22
N ILE A 44 13.25 -0.50 -16.11
CA ILE A 44 13.39 -1.97 -16.09
C ILE A 44 12.90 -2.57 -17.42
N SER A 45 11.66 -2.23 -17.80
CA SER A 45 11.04 -2.71 -19.02
C SER A 45 9.90 -1.78 -19.45
N ARG A 46 9.86 -1.44 -20.74
CA ARG A 46 8.79 -0.56 -21.27
C ARG A 46 7.45 -1.27 -21.44
N LEU A 47 7.44 -2.61 -21.48
CA LEU A 47 6.25 -3.40 -21.80
C LEU A 47 5.65 -4.13 -20.61
N GLN A 48 6.41 -4.34 -19.54
CA GLN A 48 5.97 -5.14 -18.40
C GLN A 48 5.23 -4.28 -17.36
N TRP A 49 4.07 -4.77 -16.94
CA TRP A 49 3.22 -4.19 -15.93
C TRP A 49 2.97 -5.20 -14.82
N TYR A 50 3.01 -4.76 -13.56
CA TYR A 50 2.80 -5.62 -12.40
C TYR A 50 1.82 -4.99 -11.43
N PRO A 51 0.90 -5.78 -10.85
CA PRO A 51 -0.09 -5.30 -9.90
C PRO A 51 0.51 -5.15 -8.50
N PHE A 52 0.17 -4.05 -7.82
CA PHE A 52 0.51 -3.79 -6.43
C PHE A 52 -0.65 -3.20 -5.68
N ASN A 53 -0.89 -3.70 -4.46
CA ASN A 53 -1.91 -3.14 -3.59
C ASN A 53 -1.52 -1.74 -3.14
N ILE A 54 -2.50 -0.84 -3.13
CA ILE A 54 -2.36 0.49 -2.55
C ILE A 54 -2.43 0.34 -1.03
N ILE A 55 -1.44 0.89 -0.33
CA ILE A 55 -1.31 0.79 1.12
C ILE A 55 -1.84 2.04 1.81
N SER A 56 -1.63 3.21 1.21
CA SER A 56 -2.08 4.49 1.74
C SER A 56 -3.60 4.56 1.86
N SER A 57 -4.06 5.43 2.76
CA SER A 57 -5.48 5.79 2.89
C SER A 57 -5.96 6.59 1.67
N THR A 58 -7.25 6.51 1.39
CA THR A 58 -7.91 7.33 0.38
C THR A 58 -7.81 8.83 0.68
N ASN A 59 -7.65 9.18 1.96
CA ASN A 59 -7.49 10.56 2.44
C ASN A 59 -6.06 11.12 2.30
N ASP A 60 -5.09 10.27 1.97
CA ASP A 60 -3.70 10.69 1.82
C ASP A 60 -3.49 11.44 0.49
N ASN A 61 -2.59 12.42 0.51
CA ASN A 61 -2.19 13.16 -0.69
C ASN A 61 -1.17 12.41 -1.55
N SER A 62 -0.65 11.30 -1.06
CA SER A 62 0.31 10.45 -1.77
C SER A 62 -0.16 9.00 -1.79
N VAL A 63 0.20 8.29 -2.83
CA VAL A 63 -0.02 6.85 -2.97
C VAL A 63 1.24 6.14 -2.52
N LEU A 64 1.09 5.20 -1.57
CA LEU A 64 2.15 4.37 -1.03
C LEU A 64 1.99 2.94 -1.51
N LEU A 65 3.07 2.36 -1.99
CA LEU A 65 3.14 0.96 -2.43
C LEU A 65 4.34 0.27 -1.79
N ASN A 66 4.19 -1.00 -1.45
CA ASN A 66 5.29 -1.86 -1.03
C ASN A 66 5.48 -3.00 -2.03
N ILE A 67 6.73 -3.21 -2.42
CA ILE A 67 7.15 -4.25 -3.35
C ILE A 67 8.10 -5.18 -2.61
N LYS A 68 7.72 -6.45 -2.46
CA LYS A 68 8.65 -7.49 -2.02
C LYS A 68 9.40 -8.04 -3.24
N ALA A 69 10.72 -8.14 -3.14
CA ALA A 69 11.57 -8.61 -4.23
C ALA A 69 11.48 -10.13 -4.42
N GLU A 70 10.27 -10.62 -4.66
CA GLU A 70 10.00 -12.03 -4.98
C GLU A 70 9.62 -12.16 -6.45
N GLY A 71 10.28 -13.08 -7.12
CA GLY A 71 10.15 -13.24 -8.57
C GLY A 71 11.10 -12.33 -9.37
N VAL A 72 11.16 -12.57 -10.67
CA VAL A 72 12.17 -11.98 -11.55
C VAL A 72 12.07 -10.45 -11.64
N TRP A 73 10.88 -9.92 -11.83
CA TRP A 73 10.70 -8.49 -12.05
C TRP A 73 10.85 -7.65 -10.78
N PRO A 74 10.22 -8.01 -9.62
CA PRO A 74 10.44 -7.29 -8.38
C PRO A 74 11.90 -7.33 -7.92
N GLN A 75 12.62 -8.44 -8.18
CA GLN A 75 14.05 -8.53 -7.87
C GLN A 75 14.87 -7.56 -8.72
N LYS A 76 14.53 -7.38 -10.01
CA LYS A 76 15.20 -6.38 -10.87
C LYS A 76 14.97 -4.96 -10.35
N ILE A 77 13.74 -4.64 -9.91
CA ILE A 77 13.45 -3.34 -9.28
C ILE A 77 14.32 -3.15 -8.04
N TYR A 78 14.35 -4.13 -7.16
CA TYR A 78 15.11 -4.07 -5.91
C TYR A 78 16.60 -3.81 -6.18
N ASN A 79 17.23 -4.61 -7.06
CA ASN A 79 18.64 -4.46 -7.39
C ASN A 79 18.95 -3.09 -8.02
N LYS A 80 18.08 -2.64 -8.94
CA LYS A 80 18.25 -1.33 -9.57
C LYS A 80 18.08 -0.18 -8.57
N THR A 81 17.11 -0.32 -7.65
CA THR A 81 16.90 0.65 -6.57
C THR A 81 18.12 0.79 -5.69
N ILE A 82 18.77 -0.32 -5.29
CA ILE A 82 19.99 -0.28 -4.49
C ILE A 82 21.08 0.48 -5.23
N SER A 83 21.33 0.15 -6.51
CA SER A 83 22.37 0.84 -7.28
C SER A 83 22.12 2.34 -7.39
N MET A 84 20.86 2.75 -7.63
CA MET A 84 20.50 4.17 -7.77
C MET A 84 20.58 4.94 -6.46
N LEU A 85 20.28 4.30 -5.33
CA LEU A 85 20.47 4.91 -4.00
C LEU A 85 21.94 5.12 -3.70
N SER A 86 22.81 4.17 -4.09
CA SER A 86 24.27 4.30 -3.94
C SER A 86 24.82 5.46 -4.78
N ASP A 87 24.29 5.64 -5.97
CA ASP A 87 24.71 6.69 -6.92
C ASP A 87 24.09 8.07 -6.64
N LYS A 88 23.23 8.21 -5.60
CA LYS A 88 22.44 9.42 -5.27
C LYS A 88 21.57 9.93 -6.43
N ASN A 89 21.18 9.06 -7.34
CA ASN A 89 20.49 9.41 -8.59
C ASN A 89 18.98 9.06 -8.54
N VAL A 90 18.34 9.31 -7.41
CA VAL A 90 16.93 8.93 -7.15
C VAL A 90 15.93 9.93 -7.75
N GLU A 91 16.36 11.17 -8.00
CA GLU A 91 15.46 12.26 -8.41
C GLU A 91 14.79 12.08 -9.78
N ASN A 92 15.27 11.14 -10.60
CA ASN A 92 14.77 10.90 -11.96
C ASN A 92 13.96 9.61 -12.12
N LEU A 93 13.63 8.91 -11.03
CA LEU A 93 12.84 7.71 -11.11
C LEU A 93 11.39 8.04 -11.42
N ARG A 94 10.98 7.66 -12.64
CA ARG A 94 9.60 7.82 -13.11
C ARG A 94 8.96 6.48 -13.38
N ILE A 95 7.70 6.37 -13.05
CA ILE A 95 6.86 5.19 -13.27
C ILE A 95 5.65 5.57 -14.10
N ARG A 96 5.01 4.57 -14.69
CA ARG A 96 3.65 4.68 -15.23
C ARG A 96 2.73 3.86 -14.37
N ILE A 97 1.51 4.34 -14.21
CA ILE A 97 0.45 3.64 -13.47
C ILE A 97 -0.75 3.41 -14.36
N ASP A 98 -1.43 2.29 -14.15
CA ASP A 98 -2.70 1.95 -14.77
C ASP A 98 -3.66 1.47 -13.66
N GLY A 99 -4.85 2.02 -13.60
CA GLY A 99 -5.83 1.81 -12.54
C GLY A 99 -6.37 3.12 -11.97
N PRO A 100 -6.95 3.13 -10.76
CA PRO A 100 -7.03 1.98 -9.83
C PRO A 100 -7.95 0.88 -10.33
N PHE A 101 -7.74 -0.33 -9.84
CA PHE A 101 -8.62 -1.46 -10.06
C PHE A 101 -9.19 -1.91 -8.74
N GLY A 102 -10.54 -2.04 -8.71
CA GLY A 102 -11.29 -2.41 -7.51
C GLY A 102 -11.00 -3.83 -7.06
N SER A 103 -10.94 -4.00 -5.77
CA SER A 103 -11.03 -5.29 -5.12
C SER A 103 -12.43 -5.46 -4.53
N SER A 104 -12.81 -6.68 -4.15
CA SER A 104 -14.07 -6.95 -3.43
C SER A 104 -14.15 -6.28 -2.04
N SER A 105 -13.18 -5.43 -1.71
CA SER A 105 -13.09 -4.73 -0.43
C SER A 105 -14.07 -3.57 -0.29
N ASP A 106 -14.71 -3.10 -1.37
CA ASP A 106 -15.70 -2.01 -1.35
C ASP A 106 -16.85 -2.24 -0.35
N LYS A 107 -17.21 -3.50 -0.14
CA LYS A 107 -18.29 -3.88 0.78
C LYS A 107 -17.84 -3.96 2.24
N ILE A 108 -16.55 -4.03 2.50
CA ILE A 108 -15.99 -4.22 3.85
C ILE A 108 -16.42 -3.08 4.78
N LEU A 109 -16.33 -1.84 4.31
CA LEU A 109 -16.67 -0.66 5.10
C LEU A 109 -18.19 -0.49 5.33
N GLN A 110 -19.03 -1.32 4.70
CA GLN A 110 -20.49 -1.32 4.88
C GLN A 110 -20.95 -2.32 5.93
N CYS A 111 -20.08 -3.21 6.41
CA CYS A 111 -20.38 -4.20 7.42
C CYS A 111 -20.30 -3.58 8.82
N GLU A 112 -21.18 -4.01 9.74
CA GLU A 112 -21.13 -3.61 11.15
C GLU A 112 -20.08 -4.41 11.94
N ASN A 113 -20.00 -5.70 11.67
CA ASN A 113 -19.05 -6.60 12.32
C ASN A 113 -18.11 -7.15 11.26
N LEU A 114 -16.83 -6.98 11.46
CA LEU A 114 -15.81 -7.32 10.50
C LEU A 114 -14.80 -8.29 11.11
N ILE A 115 -14.56 -9.39 10.43
CA ILE A 115 -13.46 -10.31 10.71
C ILE A 115 -12.56 -10.33 9.48
N ILE A 116 -11.32 -9.90 9.65
CA ILE A 116 -10.29 -9.95 8.60
C ILE A 116 -9.28 -11.02 8.98
N ILE A 117 -9.08 -11.99 8.11
CA ILE A 117 -8.06 -13.02 8.26
C ILE A 117 -7.04 -12.82 7.14
N ALA A 118 -5.79 -12.64 7.50
CA ALA A 118 -4.70 -12.47 6.56
C ALA A 118 -3.56 -13.43 6.88
N GLU A 119 -2.90 -13.92 5.85
CA GLU A 119 -1.71 -14.75 5.96
C GLU A 119 -0.55 -14.04 5.27
N ASP A 120 0.60 -13.97 5.97
CA ASP A 120 1.84 -13.37 5.48
C ASP A 120 1.61 -12.06 4.68
N LYS A 121 1.91 -12.06 3.37
CA LYS A 121 1.79 -10.90 2.48
C LYS A 121 0.35 -10.51 2.14
N GLY A 122 -0.60 -11.42 2.33
CA GLY A 122 -2.02 -11.15 2.10
C GLY A 122 -2.56 -9.98 2.91
N VAL A 123 -1.84 -9.60 3.97
CA VAL A 123 -2.15 -8.43 4.80
C VAL A 123 -2.10 -7.11 4.02
N ALA A 124 -1.23 -7.00 3.00
CA ALA A 124 -1.01 -5.75 2.29
C ALA A 124 -2.28 -5.18 1.63
N LYS A 125 -3.18 -6.04 1.13
CA LYS A 125 -4.46 -5.61 0.54
C LYS A 125 -5.42 -4.99 1.56
N PHE A 126 -5.27 -5.33 2.84
CA PHE A 126 -6.12 -4.79 3.91
C PHE A 126 -5.53 -3.54 4.57
N ALA A 127 -4.29 -3.20 4.26
CA ALA A 127 -3.61 -2.07 4.89
C ALA A 127 -4.34 -0.75 4.67
N SER A 128 -4.74 -0.43 3.43
CA SER A 128 -5.50 0.77 3.13
C SER A 128 -6.91 0.76 3.75
N VAL A 129 -7.55 -0.41 3.83
CA VAL A 129 -8.86 -0.57 4.49
C VAL A 129 -8.74 -0.23 5.97
N LEU A 130 -7.75 -0.79 6.65
CA LEU A 130 -7.52 -0.53 8.08
C LEU A 130 -7.12 0.93 8.33
N GLN A 131 -6.32 1.53 7.45
CA GLN A 131 -6.00 2.96 7.53
C GLN A 131 -7.24 3.84 7.32
N ASP A 132 -8.11 3.51 6.37
CA ASP A 132 -9.36 4.24 6.16
C ASP A 132 -10.30 4.12 7.36
N ILE A 133 -10.43 2.94 7.97
CA ILE A 133 -11.17 2.74 9.21
C ILE A 133 -10.59 3.64 10.31
N TYR A 134 -9.27 3.61 10.50
CA TYR A 134 -8.59 4.46 11.48
C TYR A 134 -8.86 5.95 11.29
N HIS A 135 -8.70 6.46 10.06
CA HIS A 135 -8.93 7.88 9.78
C HIS A 135 -10.38 8.31 9.99
N ARG A 136 -11.34 7.44 9.67
CA ARG A 136 -12.77 7.70 9.88
C ARG A 136 -13.12 7.74 11.36
N THR A 137 -12.57 6.81 12.16
CA THR A 137 -12.78 6.78 13.60
C THR A 137 -12.20 8.01 14.26
N LYS A 138 -10.95 8.38 13.93
CA LYS A 138 -10.28 9.56 14.50
C LYS A 138 -10.98 10.88 14.20
N LYS A 139 -11.65 11.00 13.06
CA LYS A 139 -12.38 12.21 12.66
C LYS A 139 -13.80 12.26 13.15
N ASN A 140 -14.26 11.31 14.00
CA ASN A 140 -15.66 11.16 14.38
C ASN A 140 -16.63 11.20 13.18
N GLN A 141 -16.18 10.76 12.03
CA GLN A 141 -17.02 10.70 10.84
C GLN A 141 -17.97 9.51 10.97
N ILE A 142 -19.24 9.80 11.24
CA ILE A 142 -20.37 8.89 11.52
C ILE A 142 -20.64 7.87 10.39
N HIS A 143 -19.90 7.89 9.31
CA HIS A 143 -20.17 7.07 8.13
C HIS A 143 -19.45 5.71 8.07
N SER A 144 -18.71 5.31 9.12
CA SER A 144 -18.28 3.92 9.21
C SER A 144 -19.37 3.11 9.88
N LYS A 145 -19.92 2.13 9.19
CA LYS A 145 -20.86 1.16 9.79
C LYS A 145 -20.15 0.14 10.70
N VAL A 146 -18.82 0.10 10.65
CA VAL A 146 -18.01 -0.89 11.38
C VAL A 146 -18.06 -0.57 12.88
N LYS A 147 -18.72 -1.45 13.64
CA LYS A 147 -18.81 -1.41 15.11
C LYS A 147 -17.73 -2.27 15.75
N THR A 148 -17.47 -3.45 15.18
CA THR A 148 -16.44 -4.38 15.67
C THR A 148 -15.51 -4.80 14.54
N LEU A 149 -14.22 -4.84 14.85
CA LEU A 149 -13.18 -5.30 13.94
C LEU A 149 -12.29 -6.31 14.66
N ASN A 150 -12.34 -7.56 14.20
CA ASN A 150 -11.41 -8.60 14.59
C ASN A 150 -10.40 -8.82 13.46
N PHE A 151 -9.14 -8.55 13.73
CA PHE A 151 -8.07 -8.74 12.76
C PHE A 151 -7.17 -9.90 13.20
N ILE A 152 -7.14 -10.95 12.40
CA ILE A 152 -6.34 -12.16 12.63
C ILE A 152 -5.26 -12.21 11.55
N TRP A 153 -4.02 -12.10 11.95
CA TRP A 153 -2.88 -12.17 11.05
C TRP A 153 -2.00 -13.36 11.39
N LEU A 154 -1.97 -14.33 10.49
CA LEU A 154 -1.11 -15.48 10.55
C LEU A 154 0.22 -15.12 9.87
N CYS A 155 1.30 -15.06 10.63
CA CYS A 155 2.61 -14.66 10.13
C CYS A 155 3.64 -15.73 10.51
N SER A 156 4.28 -16.32 9.52
CA SER A 156 5.32 -17.35 9.71
C SER A 156 6.64 -16.77 10.24
N GLU A 157 6.95 -15.51 9.89
CA GLU A 157 8.18 -14.82 10.31
C GLU A 157 7.85 -13.40 10.81
N GLY A 158 8.14 -13.13 12.09
CA GLY A 158 7.69 -11.92 12.79
C GLY A 158 8.19 -10.57 12.30
N ASN A 159 9.14 -10.53 11.34
CA ASN A 159 9.82 -9.30 10.92
C ASN A 159 9.27 -8.69 9.61
N TYR A 160 8.32 -9.35 8.95
CA TYR A 160 7.87 -8.97 7.61
C TYR A 160 7.24 -7.58 7.49
N PHE A 161 6.65 -7.06 8.57
CA PHE A 161 5.86 -5.84 8.47
C PHE A 161 5.94 -4.97 9.74
N GLU A 162 7.11 -4.56 10.15
CA GLU A 162 7.22 -3.64 11.30
C GLU A 162 6.40 -2.37 11.12
N TRP A 163 6.32 -1.84 9.88
CA TRP A 163 5.51 -0.69 9.57
C TRP A 163 4.01 -0.97 9.79
N PHE A 164 3.55 -2.16 9.43
CA PHE A 164 2.16 -2.58 9.60
C PHE A 164 1.84 -2.84 11.07
N LYS A 165 2.77 -3.43 11.80
CA LYS A 165 2.67 -3.64 13.24
C LYS A 165 2.51 -2.31 13.98
N LYS A 166 3.30 -1.29 13.62
CA LYS A 166 3.15 0.06 14.18
C LYS A 166 1.76 0.64 13.91
N MET A 167 1.26 0.51 12.70
CA MET A 167 -0.07 0.96 12.33
C MET A 167 -1.15 0.24 13.15
N LEU A 168 -1.06 -1.08 13.32
CA LEU A 168 -1.99 -1.85 14.15
C LEU A 168 -1.96 -1.40 15.60
N GLN A 169 -0.79 -1.16 16.17
CA GLN A 169 -0.65 -0.67 17.53
C GLN A 169 -1.27 0.73 17.73
N GLU A 170 -1.17 1.59 16.73
CA GLU A 170 -1.83 2.89 16.74
C GLU A 170 -3.35 2.75 16.64
N LEU A 171 -3.85 1.84 15.82
CA LEU A 171 -5.27 1.50 15.72
C LEU A 171 -5.80 1.01 17.07
N GLU A 172 -5.14 0.04 17.69
CA GLU A 172 -5.53 -0.56 18.95
C GLU A 172 -5.63 0.48 20.09
N LYS A 173 -4.63 1.35 20.22
CA LYS A 173 -4.63 2.43 21.22
C LYS A 173 -5.83 3.37 21.08
N ASN A 174 -6.28 3.63 19.86
CA ASN A 174 -7.41 4.53 19.63
C ASN A 174 -8.78 3.85 19.79
N TYR A 175 -8.85 2.53 19.67
CA TYR A 175 -10.09 1.77 19.91
C TYR A 175 -10.30 1.40 21.38
N GLN A 176 -9.24 1.31 22.19
CA GLN A 176 -9.34 1.05 23.63
C GLN A 176 -9.71 2.30 24.45
N SER A 177 -9.74 3.47 23.82
CA SER A 177 -10.10 4.75 24.46
C SER A 177 -11.54 5.19 24.19
N VAL A 178 -12.39 4.32 23.69
CA VAL A 178 -13.84 4.44 23.55
C VAL A 178 -14.51 3.35 24.36
#